data_2b8b056011c96c4e8f30f1afd4584538
#
_entry.id   2b8b056011c96c4e8f30f1afd4584538
#
_cell.length_a   1.000
_cell.length_b   1.000
_cell.length_c   1.000
_cell.angle_alpha   90.00
_cell.angle_beta   90.00
_cell.angle_gamma   90.00
#
_symmetry.space_group_name_H-M   'P 1'
#
loop_
_entity.id
_entity.type
_entity.pdbx_description
1 polymer ?
#
loop_
_entity_poly.entity_id
_entity_poly.type
_entity_poly.pdbx_seq_one_letter_code
_entity_poly.pdbx_strand_id
1 'polypeptide(L)'
;MKLRNSLLAALAGLAITAASMTAFAGAADYSFEPVKGEVKNGAASELAVRLVHKPSGKPVAGAVLFRTRLDMSPDKMEAMTANHTAVPGDEPGIYRFKADLTMAGGWAFKIMAKVPGEAETIEATVVFKAKD
;
A
#
# COMPACT_ATOMS: atom_id res chain seq x y z
N MET A 1 -26.89 -20.82 -51.90
CA MET A 1 -27.00 -21.30 -50.82
C MET A 1 -25.96 -21.68 -50.01
N LYS A 2 -25.05 -21.82 -50.11
CA LYS A 2 -24.00 -22.28 -49.46
C LYS A 2 -23.26 -21.36 -48.77
N LEU A 3 -23.45 -20.24 -48.80
CA LEU A 3 -22.57 -19.35 -48.27
C LEU A 3 -22.78 -19.18 -46.87
N ARG A 4 -23.80 -19.52 -46.32
CA ARG A 4 -23.97 -19.23 -44.99
C ARG A 4 -22.99 -19.75 -44.06
N ASN A 5 -22.25 -20.60 -44.36
CA ASN A 5 -21.37 -21.20 -43.41
C ASN A 5 -20.33 -20.31 -42.91
N SER A 6 -19.98 -19.35 -43.55
CA SER A 6 -18.86 -18.59 -43.12
C SER A 6 -19.10 -17.81 -41.86
N LEU A 7 -20.29 -17.65 -41.46
CA LEU A 7 -20.49 -16.87 -40.33
C LEU A 7 -20.05 -17.45 -39.06
N LEU A 8 -20.02 -18.75 -39.00
CA LEU A 8 -19.71 -19.32 -37.73
C LEU A 8 -18.33 -19.08 -37.24
N ALA A 9 -17.44 -18.90 -38.10
CA ALA A 9 -16.06 -18.79 -37.69
C ALA A 9 -15.78 -17.58 -36.83
N ALA A 10 -16.53 -16.57 -36.98
CA ALA A 10 -16.23 -15.37 -36.29
C ALA A 10 -16.41 -15.43 -34.79
N LEU A 11 -17.28 -16.29 -34.37
CA LEU A 11 -17.57 -16.36 -32.99
C LEU A 11 -16.49 -16.94 -32.14
N ALA A 12 -15.76 -17.82 -32.68
CA ALA A 12 -14.75 -18.47 -31.87
C ALA A 12 -13.68 -17.54 -31.40
N GLY A 13 -13.39 -16.51 -32.13
CA GLY A 13 -12.33 -15.65 -31.77
C GLY A 13 -12.58 -14.82 -30.52
N LEU A 14 -13.83 -14.55 -30.25
CA LEU A 14 -14.11 -13.72 -29.14
C LEU A 14 -13.91 -14.36 -27.81
N ALA A 15 -14.17 -15.60 -27.72
CA ALA A 15 -14.07 -16.26 -26.43
C ALA A 15 -12.68 -16.23 -25.86
N ILE A 16 -11.70 -16.21 -26.71
CA ILE A 16 -10.34 -16.27 -26.24
C ILE A 16 -9.89 -15.01 -25.58
N THR A 17 -10.37 -13.91 -26.07
CA THR A 17 -9.92 -12.65 -25.53
C THR A 17 -10.34 -12.44 -24.11
N ALA A 18 -11.50 -12.88 -23.78
CA ALA A 18 -12.01 -12.65 -22.44
C ALA A 18 -11.19 -13.38 -21.39
N ALA A 19 -10.66 -14.52 -21.71
CA ALA A 19 -9.96 -15.29 -20.72
C ALA A 19 -8.67 -14.67 -20.27
N SER A 20 -8.03 -13.90 -21.13
CA SER A 20 -6.73 -13.38 -20.77
C SER A 20 -6.79 -12.16 -19.88
N MET A 21 -7.97 -11.66 -19.59
CA MET A 21 -8.04 -10.42 -18.86
C MET A 21 -8.08 -10.53 -17.37
N THR A 22 -8.16 -11.70 -16.84
CA THR A 22 -8.46 -11.82 -15.44
C THR A 22 -7.29 -12.13 -14.56
N ALA A 23 -6.09 -12.02 -15.06
CA ALA A 23 -5.00 -12.66 -14.38
C ALA A 23 -4.33 -11.85 -13.29
N PHE A 24 -4.61 -10.58 -13.11
CA PHE A 24 -3.74 -9.79 -12.27
C PHE A 24 -4.42 -9.19 -11.07
N ALA A 25 -3.90 -9.52 -9.89
CA ALA A 25 -4.00 -8.66 -8.75
C ALA A 25 -2.76 -7.78 -8.79
N GLY A 26 -2.90 -6.51 -8.73
CA GLY A 26 -1.79 -5.59 -8.80
C GLY A 26 -1.69 -4.74 -7.57
N ALA A 27 -0.75 -3.81 -7.60
CA ALA A 27 -0.53 -2.89 -6.50
C ALA A 27 -1.78 -2.10 -6.14
N ALA A 28 -2.67 -1.86 -7.09
CA ALA A 28 -3.90 -1.14 -6.84
C ALA A 28 -4.89 -1.88 -5.94
N ASP A 29 -4.70 -3.18 -5.74
CA ASP A 29 -5.58 -3.95 -4.88
C ASP A 29 -5.22 -3.87 -3.40
N TYR A 30 -4.16 -3.15 -3.07
CA TYR A 30 -3.68 -3.04 -1.71
C TYR A 30 -3.70 -1.59 -1.25
N SER A 31 -3.93 -1.39 0.03
CA SER A 31 -3.83 -0.06 0.61
C SER A 31 -3.19 -0.14 1.98
N PHE A 32 -2.39 0.89 2.29
CA PHE A 32 -1.89 1.11 3.64
C PHE A 32 -2.73 2.21 4.28
N GLU A 33 -3.14 1.97 5.49
CA GLU A 33 -3.95 2.91 6.27
C GLU A 33 -3.31 3.17 7.61
N PRO A 34 -3.43 4.39 8.17
CA PRO A 34 -2.94 4.60 9.51
C PRO A 34 -3.86 3.91 10.52
N VAL A 35 -3.27 3.26 11.50
CA VAL A 35 -4.06 2.69 12.59
C VAL A 35 -4.62 3.82 13.44
N LYS A 36 -3.79 4.84 13.70
CA LYS A 36 -4.22 6.10 14.32
C LYS A 36 -3.65 7.23 13.50
N GLY A 37 -4.52 8.09 13.00
CA GLY A 37 -4.09 9.22 12.18
C GLY A 37 -3.41 10.33 12.98
N GLU A 38 -3.73 10.46 14.26
CA GLU A 38 -3.10 11.43 15.14
C GLU A 38 -2.18 10.71 16.10
N VAL A 39 -0.97 11.25 16.27
CA VAL A 39 0.04 10.67 17.13
C VAL A 39 0.68 11.81 17.93
N LYS A 40 1.31 11.47 19.03
CA LYS A 40 2.02 12.46 19.83
C LYS A 40 3.42 12.63 19.26
N ASN A 41 3.89 13.88 19.14
CA ASN A 41 5.26 14.09 18.69
C ASN A 41 6.23 13.72 19.82
N GLY A 42 7.47 13.50 19.48
CA GLY A 42 8.50 13.11 20.43
C GLY A 42 9.49 12.14 19.83
N ALA A 43 10.45 11.75 20.64
CA ALA A 43 11.60 10.98 20.19
C ALA A 43 11.26 9.51 19.90
N ALA A 44 10.17 8.98 20.42
CA ALA A 44 9.81 7.57 20.22
C ALA A 44 8.32 7.46 19.94
N SER A 45 7.84 8.29 19.03
CA SER A 45 6.44 8.24 18.62
C SER A 45 6.15 6.94 17.90
N GLU A 46 5.03 6.32 18.24
CA GLU A 46 4.67 5.06 17.62
C GLU A 46 3.76 5.30 16.43
N LEU A 47 4.19 4.82 15.28
CA LEU A 47 3.40 4.85 14.06
C LEU A 47 3.02 3.43 13.72
N ALA A 48 1.78 3.22 13.33
CA ALA A 48 1.34 1.91 12.89
C ALA A 48 0.52 2.05 11.62
N VAL A 49 0.79 1.21 10.65
CA VAL A 49 0.05 1.17 9.40
C VAL A 49 -0.56 -0.22 9.23
N ARG A 50 -1.74 -0.27 8.64
CA ARG A 50 -2.41 -1.51 8.34
C ARG A 50 -2.39 -1.71 6.84
N LEU A 51 -1.96 -2.87 6.39
CA LEU A 51 -2.00 -3.25 4.98
C LEU A 51 -3.20 -4.14 4.74
N VAL A 52 -4.02 -3.74 3.79
CA VAL A 52 -5.28 -4.42 3.49
C VAL A 52 -5.34 -4.78 2.01
N HIS A 53 -5.81 -5.98 1.73
CA HIS A 53 -6.17 -6.38 0.38
C HIS A 53 -7.60 -5.91 0.16
N LYS A 54 -7.77 -4.91 -0.68
CA LYS A 54 -9.07 -4.23 -0.82
C LYS A 54 -10.20 -5.13 -1.29
N PRO A 55 -10.02 -5.99 -2.29
CA PRO A 55 -11.12 -6.82 -2.74
C PRO A 55 -11.68 -7.75 -1.68
N SER A 56 -10.84 -8.25 -0.78
CA SER A 56 -11.29 -9.15 0.27
C SER A 56 -11.49 -8.47 1.61
N GLY A 57 -10.96 -7.28 1.79
CA GLY A 57 -10.99 -6.59 3.06
C GLY A 57 -10.08 -7.20 4.12
N LYS A 58 -9.25 -8.14 3.75
CA LYS A 58 -8.43 -8.85 4.74
C LYS A 58 -7.09 -8.20 4.96
N PRO A 59 -6.58 -8.25 6.20
CA PRO A 59 -5.22 -7.77 6.45
C PRO A 59 -4.19 -8.67 5.77
N VAL A 60 -3.07 -8.09 5.40
CA VAL A 60 -2.01 -8.78 4.68
C VAL A 60 -0.78 -8.88 5.56
N ALA A 61 -0.47 -10.10 5.98
CA ALA A 61 0.71 -10.38 6.78
C ALA A 61 1.89 -10.69 5.89
N GLY A 62 3.08 -10.58 6.44
CA GLY A 62 4.29 -11.03 5.75
C GLY A 62 4.81 -10.11 4.67
N ALA A 63 4.29 -8.90 4.56
CA ALA A 63 4.83 -7.93 3.62
C ALA A 63 6.17 -7.41 4.12
N VAL A 64 7.06 -7.11 3.19
CA VAL A 64 8.36 -6.53 3.51
C VAL A 64 8.33 -5.07 3.06
N LEU A 65 8.35 -4.17 4.01
CA LEU A 65 8.41 -2.74 3.74
C LEU A 65 9.90 -2.40 3.60
N PHE A 66 10.41 -2.51 2.40
CA PHE A 66 11.85 -2.47 2.17
C PHE A 66 12.40 -1.05 2.02
N ARG A 67 11.55 -0.09 1.80
CA ARG A 67 11.97 1.32 1.75
C ARG A 67 10.90 2.16 2.39
N THR A 68 11.32 2.99 3.33
CA THR A 68 10.41 3.90 4.02
C THR A 68 11.09 5.25 4.16
N ARG A 69 10.28 6.30 4.09
CA ARG A 69 10.74 7.66 4.29
C ARG A 69 9.67 8.42 5.04
N LEU A 70 10.07 9.19 6.01
CA LEU A 70 9.14 9.99 6.80
C LEU A 70 9.54 11.45 6.65
N ASP A 71 8.67 12.29 6.10
CA ASP A 71 8.95 13.69 5.87
C ASP A 71 7.71 14.55 6.09
N MET A 72 7.92 15.85 6.19
CA MET A 72 6.83 16.80 6.41
C MET A 72 6.30 17.41 5.11
N SER A 73 6.24 16.62 4.04
CA SER A 73 5.67 17.11 2.78
C SER A 73 4.23 17.60 2.89
N PRO A 74 3.36 17.06 3.75
CA PRO A 74 2.03 17.65 3.90
C PRO A 74 2.05 19.10 4.32
N ASP A 75 3.09 19.53 5.05
CA ASP A 75 3.25 20.91 5.46
C ASP A 75 4.25 21.66 4.56
N LYS A 76 4.51 21.10 3.38
CA LYS A 76 5.41 21.69 2.37
C LYS A 76 6.85 21.81 2.86
N MET A 77 7.26 20.91 3.72
CA MET A 77 8.62 20.88 4.26
C MET A 77 9.23 19.50 4.00
N GLU A 78 9.42 19.16 2.73
CA GLU A 78 9.90 17.83 2.36
C GLU A 78 11.33 17.56 2.83
N ALA A 79 12.11 18.58 3.08
CA ALA A 79 13.46 18.41 3.58
C ALA A 79 13.50 18.01 5.06
N MET A 80 12.40 18.22 5.77
CA MET A 80 12.31 17.78 7.15
C MET A 80 11.96 16.30 7.18
N THR A 81 12.92 15.49 7.55
CA THR A 81 12.77 14.04 7.64
C THR A 81 12.91 13.59 9.07
N ALA A 82 12.42 12.41 9.35
CA ALA A 82 12.53 11.84 10.69
C ALA A 82 13.15 10.44 10.62
N ASN A 83 14.01 10.17 11.59
CA ASN A 83 14.54 8.83 11.78
C ASN A 83 13.42 7.93 12.30
N HIS A 84 13.39 6.72 11.84
CA HIS A 84 12.39 5.77 12.27
C HIS A 84 12.94 4.34 12.16
N THR A 85 12.40 3.45 12.97
CA THR A 85 12.86 2.09 13.07
C THR A 85 11.66 1.16 13.16
N ALA A 86 11.69 0.07 12.43
CA ALA A 86 10.64 -0.92 12.51
C ALA A 86 10.64 -1.59 13.88
N VAL A 87 9.48 -1.86 14.41
CA VAL A 87 9.30 -2.49 15.70
C VAL A 87 8.58 -3.81 15.46
N PRO A 88 9.01 -4.90 16.09
CA PRO A 88 8.30 -6.17 15.95
C PRO A 88 6.87 -6.05 16.44
N GLY A 89 5.97 -6.70 15.74
CA GLY A 89 4.57 -6.78 16.13
C GLY A 89 4.03 -8.13 15.74
N ASP A 90 2.99 -8.55 16.43
CA ASP A 90 2.41 -9.86 16.22
C ASP A 90 1.01 -9.81 15.64
N GLU A 91 0.48 -8.63 15.37
CA GLU A 91 -0.82 -8.53 14.72
C GLU A 91 -0.67 -8.63 13.20
N PRO A 92 -1.33 -9.59 12.56
CA PRO A 92 -1.24 -9.72 11.11
C PRO A 92 -1.72 -8.46 10.39
N GLY A 93 -0.93 -8.00 9.44
CA GLY A 93 -1.29 -6.84 8.64
C GLY A 93 -1.00 -5.49 9.27
N ILE A 94 -0.51 -5.46 10.51
CA ILE A 94 -0.13 -4.23 11.19
C ILE A 94 1.39 -4.14 11.25
N TYR A 95 1.93 -3.02 10.77
CA TYR A 95 3.37 -2.78 10.72
C TYR A 95 3.67 -1.56 11.57
N ARG A 96 4.53 -1.72 12.58
CA ARG A 96 4.77 -0.70 13.59
C ARG A 96 6.16 -0.13 13.48
N PHE A 97 6.28 1.15 13.78
CA PHE A 97 7.54 1.87 13.75
C PHE A 97 7.61 2.80 14.94
N LYS A 98 8.83 3.04 15.40
CA LYS A 98 9.11 4.15 16.30
C LYS A 98 9.79 5.23 15.51
N ALA A 99 9.34 6.46 15.66
CA ALA A 99 9.81 7.58 14.89
C ALA A 99 10.15 8.75 15.79
N ASP A 100 11.16 9.51 15.39
CA ASP A 100 11.56 10.72 16.06
C ASP A 100 10.85 11.90 15.39
N LEU A 101 9.64 12.19 15.83
CA LEU A 101 8.85 13.28 15.27
C LEU A 101 9.17 14.55 16.04
N THR A 102 10.07 15.34 15.48
CA THR A 102 10.64 16.47 16.17
C THR A 102 9.75 17.69 16.23
N MET A 103 8.69 17.71 15.43
CA MET A 103 7.76 18.85 15.41
C MET A 103 6.34 18.34 15.22
N ALA A 104 5.39 19.11 15.74
CA ALA A 104 3.99 18.89 15.44
C ALA A 104 3.70 19.27 13.99
N GLY A 105 2.73 18.63 13.38
CA GLY A 105 2.33 18.89 12.01
C GLY A 105 2.08 17.62 11.24
N GLY A 106 1.98 17.74 9.94
CA GLY A 106 1.71 16.61 9.04
C GLY A 106 2.97 15.90 8.62
N TRP A 107 3.00 14.60 8.83
CA TRP A 107 4.10 13.73 8.44
C TRP A 107 3.62 12.70 7.43
N ALA A 108 4.28 12.65 6.30
CA ALA A 108 3.99 11.64 5.28
C ALA A 108 4.94 10.48 5.44
N PHE A 109 4.37 9.31 5.65
CA PHE A 109 5.14 8.07 5.70
C PHE A 109 5.02 7.40 4.33
N LYS A 110 6.11 7.46 3.57
CA LYS A 110 6.17 6.93 2.22
C LYS A 110 6.77 5.54 2.27
N ILE A 111 6.07 4.59 1.68
CA ILE A 111 6.37 3.16 1.84
C ILE A 111 6.50 2.52 0.48
N MET A 112 7.52 1.68 0.33
CA MET A 112 7.61 0.73 -0.78
C MET A 112 7.65 -0.66 -0.17
N ALA A 113 6.77 -1.52 -0.61
CA ALA A 113 6.60 -2.84 -0.01
C ALA A 113 6.46 -3.94 -1.04
N LYS A 114 6.90 -5.12 -0.66
CA LYS A 114 6.66 -6.35 -1.39
C LYS A 114 5.70 -7.23 -0.61
N VAL A 115 4.68 -7.71 -1.30
CA VAL A 115 3.70 -8.61 -0.71
C VAL A 115 3.96 -10.02 -1.23
N PRO A 116 3.94 -11.03 -0.37
CA PRO A 116 4.16 -12.41 -0.82
C PRO A 116 3.15 -12.78 -1.91
N GLY A 117 3.66 -13.34 -2.99
CA GLY A 117 2.84 -13.74 -4.11
C GLY A 117 2.56 -12.67 -5.15
N GLU A 118 2.95 -11.42 -4.89
CA GLU A 118 2.74 -10.33 -5.84
C GLU A 118 4.05 -9.96 -6.51
N ALA A 119 3.99 -9.76 -7.82
CA ALA A 119 5.18 -9.37 -8.58
C ALA A 119 5.46 -7.88 -8.47
N GLU A 120 4.42 -7.08 -8.30
CA GLU A 120 4.56 -5.62 -8.29
C GLU A 120 4.93 -5.10 -6.91
N THR A 121 5.74 -4.04 -6.89
CA THR A 121 6.00 -3.28 -5.67
C THR A 121 4.79 -2.41 -5.36
N ILE A 122 4.40 -2.39 -4.10
CA ILE A 122 3.32 -1.53 -3.65
C ILE A 122 3.94 -0.26 -3.10
N GLU A 123 3.48 0.88 -3.61
CA GLU A 123 3.91 2.18 -3.13
C GLU A 123 2.73 2.87 -2.49
N ALA A 124 2.96 3.49 -1.35
CA ALA A 124 1.89 4.18 -0.64
C ALA A 124 2.45 5.33 0.17
N THR A 125 1.59 6.30 0.44
CA THR A 125 1.88 7.39 1.36
C THR A 125 0.78 7.43 2.41
N VAL A 126 1.18 7.37 3.67
CA VAL A 126 0.25 7.42 4.78
C VAL A 126 0.56 8.67 5.58
N VAL A 127 -0.44 9.49 5.82
CA VAL A 127 -0.23 10.76 6.51
C VAL A 127 -0.63 10.62 7.96
N PHE A 128 0.27 11.04 8.84
CA PHE A 128 0.03 11.12 10.28
C PHE A 128 0.06 12.58 10.70
N LYS A 129 -0.76 12.94 11.65
CA LYS A 129 -0.71 14.27 12.23
C LYS A 129 -0.10 14.17 13.61
N ALA A 130 1.05 14.81 13.79
CA ALA A 130 1.73 14.84 15.08
C ALA A 130 1.24 16.02 15.89
N LYS A 131 0.91 15.79 17.12
CA LYS A 131 0.43 16.82 18.06
C LYS A 131 1.28 16.81 19.31
N ASP A 132 1.33 17.95 19.98
CA ASP A 132 2.00 18.10 21.25
C ASP A 132 1.32 17.34 22.39
#